data_cf079931c342cdbba25b9c6d75f7e243
#
_entry.id   cf079931c342cdbba25b9c6d75f7e243
#
_cell.length_a   1.000
_cell.length_b   1.000
_cell.length_c   1.000
_cell.angle_alpha   90.00
_cell.angle_beta   90.00
_cell.angle_gamma   90.00
#
_symmetry.space_group_name_H-M   'P 1'
#
loop_
_entity.id
_entity.type
_entity.pdbx_description
1 polymer ?
#
loop_
_entity_poly.entity_id
_entity_poly.type
_entity_poly.pdbx_seq_one_letter_code
_entity_poly.pdbx_strand_id
1 'polypeptide(L)'
;GFTHAASGHMAMELFKLEGSKCGPKDKDCKGLFMVGIPYRGGGPMMQDLLGGQIPLMFINQDTALPHVKAGKLRALAVSSLQRNALYPDVPTIHESGIPNFQALSWSGMSVAKGTPQPIVDKLEAAFRKVMTSPQTKQWLETKGFVVPEPGGAPYAKFVASEIDLWTKVIKTAGIKPE
;
A
#
# COMPACT_ATOMS: atom_id res chain seq x y z
N GLY A 1 7.36 -0.50 -12.16
CA GLY A 1 6.70 -1.73 -12.56
C GLY A 1 5.67 -2.16 -11.54
N PHE A 2 4.67 -2.93 -11.95
CA PHE A 2 3.57 -3.42 -11.10
C PHE A 2 2.88 -4.61 -11.79
N THR A 3 2.12 -5.39 -11.01
CA THR A 3 1.08 -6.27 -11.55
C THR A 3 -0.15 -5.43 -11.86
N HIS A 4 -0.82 -5.66 -12.99
CA HIS A 4 -1.98 -4.87 -13.39
C HIS A 4 -3.07 -4.88 -12.30
N ALA A 5 -3.61 -3.70 -11.96
CA ALA A 5 -4.56 -3.47 -10.87
C ALA A 5 -4.10 -3.92 -9.46
N ALA A 6 -2.83 -4.29 -9.25
CA ALA A 6 -2.29 -4.58 -7.93
C ALA A 6 -2.00 -3.29 -7.13
N SER A 7 -1.77 -3.45 -5.82
CA SER A 7 -1.52 -2.32 -4.91
C SER A 7 -0.40 -1.37 -5.37
N GLY A 8 0.66 -1.91 -5.97
CA GLY A 8 1.74 -1.08 -6.53
C GLY A 8 1.33 -0.23 -7.73
N HIS A 9 0.47 -0.76 -8.62
CA HIS A 9 -0.11 0.00 -9.73
C HIS A 9 -1.00 1.12 -9.20
N MET A 10 -1.90 0.79 -8.30
CA MET A 10 -2.82 1.76 -7.72
C MET A 10 -2.07 2.87 -6.95
N ALA A 11 -1.02 2.51 -6.21
CA ALA A 11 -0.17 3.48 -5.51
C ALA A 11 0.54 4.42 -6.48
N MET A 12 1.04 3.90 -7.61
CA MET A 12 1.68 4.73 -8.66
C MET A 12 0.67 5.69 -9.30
N GLU A 13 -0.52 5.25 -9.64
CA GLU A 13 -1.54 6.10 -10.25
C GLU A 13 -2.03 7.17 -9.26
N LEU A 14 -2.21 6.84 -7.99
CA LEU A 14 -2.50 7.82 -6.95
C LEU A 14 -1.34 8.82 -6.80
N PHE A 15 -0.09 8.36 -6.83
CA PHE A 15 1.08 9.22 -6.75
C PHE A 15 1.17 10.20 -7.93
N LYS A 16 0.90 9.74 -9.15
CA LYS A 16 0.81 10.61 -10.33
C LYS A 16 -0.30 11.65 -10.18
N LEU A 17 -1.48 11.21 -9.74
CA LEU A 17 -2.66 12.05 -9.59
C LEU A 17 -2.42 13.15 -8.53
N GLU A 18 -1.95 12.77 -7.35
CA GLU A 18 -1.74 13.72 -6.25
C GLU A 18 -0.50 14.62 -6.47
N GLY A 19 0.58 14.05 -7.01
CA GLY A 19 1.80 14.78 -7.33
C GLY A 19 1.66 15.72 -8.53
N SER A 20 0.60 15.58 -9.32
CA SER A 20 0.26 16.50 -10.42
C SER A 20 -0.65 17.65 -10.00
N LYS A 21 -1.09 17.69 -8.75
CA LYS A 21 -1.85 18.83 -8.21
C LYS A 21 -0.91 19.99 -7.94
N CYS A 22 -0.79 20.84 -8.93
CA CYS A 22 0.00 22.07 -8.81
C CYS A 22 -0.67 23.05 -7.84
N GLY A 23 0.11 23.64 -6.95
CA GLY A 23 -0.36 24.74 -6.12
C GLY A 23 -0.68 26.00 -6.97
N PRO A 24 -1.56 26.88 -6.47
CA PRO A 24 -1.98 28.09 -7.22
C PRO A 24 -0.83 29.06 -7.53
N LYS A 25 0.35 28.85 -6.97
CA LYS A 25 1.57 29.65 -7.21
C LYS A 25 2.60 28.96 -8.11
N ASP A 26 2.37 27.72 -8.52
CA ASP A 26 3.33 26.91 -9.26
C ASP A 26 3.12 27.06 -10.78
N LYS A 27 3.64 28.17 -11.34
CA LYS A 27 3.52 28.48 -12.77
C LYS A 27 4.25 27.48 -13.68
N ASP A 28 5.20 26.72 -13.15
CA ASP A 28 6.04 25.76 -13.88
C ASP A 28 5.72 24.29 -13.58
N CYS A 29 4.66 24.01 -12.87
CA CYS A 29 4.26 22.66 -12.52
C CYS A 29 3.82 21.86 -13.77
N LYS A 30 4.69 21.00 -14.24
CA LYS A 30 4.44 20.14 -15.42
C LYS A 30 3.70 18.84 -15.08
N GLY A 31 3.30 18.66 -13.82
CA GLY A 31 2.73 17.39 -13.35
C GLY A 31 3.77 16.25 -13.26
N LEU A 32 3.36 15.14 -12.66
CA LEU A 32 4.19 13.94 -12.54
C LEU A 32 3.90 12.99 -13.70
N PHE A 33 4.86 12.86 -14.61
CA PHE A 33 4.76 11.90 -15.71
C PHE A 33 5.57 10.63 -15.37
N MET A 34 4.88 9.50 -15.32
CA MET A 34 5.47 8.18 -15.13
C MET A 34 4.78 7.17 -16.04
N VAL A 35 5.59 6.36 -16.74
CA VAL A 35 5.08 5.26 -17.56
C VAL A 35 5.05 3.99 -16.71
N GLY A 36 3.88 3.38 -16.59
CA GLY A 36 3.71 2.10 -15.91
C GLY A 36 4.13 0.94 -16.79
N ILE A 37 4.99 0.07 -16.28
CA ILE A 37 5.40 -1.17 -16.96
C ILE A 37 4.77 -2.34 -16.20
N PRO A 38 3.82 -3.08 -16.80
CA PRO A 38 3.15 -4.20 -16.15
C PRO A 38 4.06 -5.44 -16.10
N TYR A 39 3.97 -6.21 -15.01
CA TYR A 39 4.69 -7.46 -14.80
C TYR A 39 3.74 -8.56 -14.33
N ARG A 40 4.08 -9.80 -14.63
CA ARG A 40 3.38 -10.97 -14.10
C ARG A 40 3.89 -11.33 -12.70
N GLY A 41 3.72 -10.43 -11.74
CA GLY A 41 4.12 -10.64 -10.35
C GLY A 41 5.38 -9.88 -9.92
N GLY A 42 5.67 -9.92 -8.60
CA GLY A 42 6.77 -9.16 -8.00
C GLY A 42 8.17 -9.68 -8.32
N GLY A 43 8.31 -10.98 -8.62
CA GLY A 43 9.61 -11.59 -8.91
C GLY A 43 10.31 -11.01 -10.15
N PRO A 44 9.71 -11.11 -11.34
CA PRO A 44 10.26 -10.51 -12.56
C PRO A 44 10.49 -9.00 -12.44
N MET A 45 9.56 -8.28 -11.79
CA MET A 45 9.69 -6.85 -11.54
C MET A 45 10.92 -6.53 -10.68
N MET A 46 11.18 -7.33 -9.63
CA MET A 46 12.35 -7.16 -8.77
C MET A 46 13.65 -7.44 -9.53
N GLN A 47 13.68 -8.45 -10.39
CA GLN A 47 14.85 -8.75 -11.22
C GLN A 47 15.19 -7.58 -12.14
N ASP A 48 14.21 -6.99 -12.79
CA ASP A 48 14.39 -5.85 -13.69
C ASP A 48 14.84 -4.59 -12.94
N LEU A 49 14.33 -4.36 -11.72
CA LEU A 49 14.81 -3.27 -10.89
C LEU A 49 16.27 -3.48 -10.46
N LEU A 50 16.64 -4.68 -10.00
CA LEU A 50 18.00 -5.02 -9.61
C LEU A 50 18.96 -5.01 -10.81
N GLY A 51 18.45 -5.37 -11.99
CA GLY A 51 19.18 -5.32 -13.26
C GLY A 51 19.23 -3.93 -13.92
N GLY A 52 18.62 -2.90 -13.30
CA GLY A 52 18.59 -1.54 -13.84
C GLY A 52 17.72 -1.33 -15.07
N GLN A 53 16.87 -2.29 -15.43
CA GLN A 53 15.93 -2.18 -16.57
C GLN A 53 14.79 -1.20 -16.27
N ILE A 54 14.41 -1.07 -15.00
CA ILE A 54 13.47 -0.06 -14.52
C ILE A 54 14.10 0.72 -13.37
N PRO A 55 13.91 2.06 -13.32
CA PRO A 55 14.56 2.89 -12.31
C PRO A 55 13.79 2.96 -10.98
N LEU A 56 12.51 2.62 -10.96
CA LEU A 56 11.62 2.81 -9.81
C LEU A 56 10.51 1.76 -9.77
N MET A 57 10.12 1.37 -8.54
CA MET A 57 8.93 0.55 -8.33
C MET A 57 8.22 0.89 -7.02
N PHE A 58 6.91 0.66 -6.98
CA PHE A 58 6.14 0.54 -5.75
C PHE A 58 6.03 -0.95 -5.38
N ILE A 59 6.46 -1.31 -4.19
CA ILE A 59 6.50 -2.70 -3.74
C ILE A 59 6.22 -2.79 -2.24
N ASN A 60 5.77 -3.94 -1.79
CA ASN A 60 5.62 -4.21 -0.38
C ASN A 60 6.98 -4.18 0.35
N GLN A 61 6.99 -3.56 1.50
CA GLN A 61 8.19 -3.29 2.28
C GLN A 61 8.97 -4.55 2.68
N ASP A 62 8.28 -5.62 3.02
CA ASP A 62 8.89 -6.91 3.39
C ASP A 62 9.69 -7.54 2.25
N THR A 63 9.21 -7.38 1.02
CA THR A 63 9.91 -7.85 -0.19
C THR A 63 11.13 -6.99 -0.50
N ALA A 64 11.07 -5.68 -0.30
CA ALA A 64 12.18 -4.76 -0.57
C ALA A 64 13.28 -4.82 0.51
N LEU A 65 12.93 -5.08 1.76
CA LEU A 65 13.81 -4.96 2.93
C LEU A 65 15.16 -5.69 2.81
N PRO A 66 15.23 -6.96 2.36
CA PRO A 66 16.52 -7.65 2.21
C PRO A 66 17.45 -6.95 1.23
N HIS A 67 16.91 -6.42 0.13
CA HIS A 67 17.67 -5.74 -0.90
C HIS A 67 18.12 -4.34 -0.48
N VAL A 68 17.31 -3.64 0.29
CA VAL A 68 17.67 -2.35 0.87
C VAL A 68 18.76 -2.54 1.93
N LYS A 69 18.64 -3.52 2.81
CA LYS A 69 19.67 -3.85 3.81
C LYS A 69 21.00 -4.28 3.18
N ALA A 70 20.93 -4.95 2.03
CA ALA A 70 22.12 -5.35 1.27
C ALA A 70 22.72 -4.21 0.40
N GLY A 71 22.16 -2.98 0.47
CA GLY A 71 22.62 -1.84 -0.32
C GLY A 71 22.35 -1.95 -1.84
N LYS A 72 21.58 -2.96 -2.27
CA LYS A 72 21.24 -3.16 -3.69
C LYS A 72 20.09 -2.27 -4.16
N LEU A 73 19.26 -1.81 -3.26
CA LEU A 73 18.14 -0.90 -3.52
C LEU A 73 18.19 0.27 -2.53
N ARG A 74 17.71 1.42 -2.96
CA ARG A 74 17.50 2.59 -2.13
C ARG A 74 16.00 2.79 -1.91
N ALA A 75 15.56 2.75 -0.66
CA ALA A 75 14.20 3.18 -0.30
C ALA A 75 14.14 4.72 -0.37
N LEU A 76 13.24 5.26 -1.16
CA LEU A 76 13.08 6.70 -1.35
C LEU A 76 12.06 7.30 -0.41
N ALA A 77 10.92 6.62 -0.25
CA ALA A 77 9.85 7.00 0.65
C ALA A 77 8.96 5.80 0.97
N VAL A 78 8.20 5.88 2.06
CA VAL A 78 7.11 4.95 2.37
C VAL A 78 5.77 5.61 2.10
N SER A 79 4.77 4.81 1.71
CA SER A 79 3.43 5.28 1.32
C SER A 79 2.43 5.34 2.48
N SER A 80 2.88 5.18 3.71
CA SER A 80 2.11 5.40 4.94
C SER A 80 2.18 6.85 5.39
N LEU A 81 1.22 7.29 6.22
CA LEU A 81 1.26 8.64 6.82
C LEU A 81 2.35 8.79 7.88
N GLN A 82 2.79 7.69 8.46
CA GLN A 82 3.87 7.66 9.45
C GLN A 82 5.02 6.82 8.93
N ARG A 83 6.25 7.15 9.34
CA ARG A 83 7.43 6.37 9.01
C ARG A 83 7.30 4.94 9.54
N ASN A 84 7.86 4.01 8.81
CA ASN A 84 7.85 2.61 9.21
C ASN A 84 9.05 2.29 10.10
N ALA A 85 8.83 1.51 11.16
CA ALA A 85 9.89 1.12 12.09
C ALA A 85 11.03 0.32 11.44
N LEU A 86 10.78 -0.37 10.31
CA LEU A 86 11.82 -1.06 9.55
C LEU A 86 12.67 -0.12 8.68
N TYR A 87 12.20 1.12 8.48
CA TYR A 87 12.83 2.14 7.66
C TYR A 87 12.77 3.51 8.38
N PRO A 88 13.37 3.65 9.58
CA PRO A 88 13.21 4.85 10.40
C PRO A 88 13.73 6.13 9.75
N ASP A 89 14.76 5.99 8.91
CA ASP A 89 15.39 7.10 8.20
C ASP A 89 14.74 7.43 6.84
N VAL A 90 13.78 6.61 6.39
CA VAL A 90 13.09 6.82 5.12
C VAL A 90 11.85 7.68 5.36
N PRO A 91 11.73 8.84 4.69
CA PRO A 91 10.58 9.71 4.85
C PRO A 91 9.32 9.10 4.28
N THR A 92 8.17 9.63 4.64
CA THR A 92 6.91 9.31 3.97
C THR A 92 6.74 10.18 2.72
N ILE A 93 5.90 9.75 1.79
CA ILE A 93 5.49 10.59 0.65
C ILE A 93 4.75 11.83 1.15
N HIS A 94 3.98 11.71 2.26
CA HIS A 94 3.33 12.81 2.94
C HIS A 94 4.34 13.89 3.38
N GLU A 95 5.43 13.50 4.04
CA GLU A 95 6.50 14.42 4.47
C GLU A 95 7.27 15.01 3.28
N SER A 96 7.29 14.31 2.15
CA SER A 96 8.09 14.66 0.97
C SER A 96 7.38 15.60 -0.01
N GLY A 97 6.23 16.17 0.37
CA GLY A 97 5.57 17.22 -0.40
C GLY A 97 4.22 16.85 -1.03
N ILE A 98 3.70 15.65 -0.78
CA ILE A 98 2.33 15.26 -1.17
C ILE A 98 1.49 15.03 0.10
N PRO A 99 0.88 16.07 0.66
CA PRO A 99 0.16 16.00 1.92
C PRO A 99 -0.98 14.98 1.89
N ASN A 100 -1.10 14.20 2.97
CA ASN A 100 -2.13 13.17 3.15
C ASN A 100 -2.06 12.01 2.15
N PHE A 101 -0.92 11.86 1.44
CA PHE A 101 -0.72 10.69 0.61
C PHE A 101 -0.68 9.42 1.45
N GLN A 102 -1.57 8.49 1.14
CA GLN A 102 -1.58 7.17 1.74
C GLN A 102 -2.00 6.13 0.70
N ALA A 103 -1.17 5.09 0.55
CA ALA A 103 -1.47 3.92 -0.28
C ALA A 103 -0.92 2.68 0.44
N LEU A 104 -1.79 1.93 1.08
CA LEU A 104 -1.41 0.77 1.89
C LEU A 104 -1.83 -0.53 1.22
N SER A 105 -1.00 -1.56 1.37
CA SER A 105 -1.41 -2.94 1.17
C SER A 105 -2.00 -3.44 2.49
N TRP A 106 -3.19 -3.98 2.46
CA TRP A 106 -3.88 -4.50 3.63
C TRP A 106 -4.50 -5.87 3.37
N SER A 107 -4.74 -6.61 4.44
CA SER A 107 -5.41 -7.90 4.40
C SER A 107 -6.46 -7.97 5.49
N GLY A 108 -7.58 -8.59 5.20
CA GLY A 108 -8.68 -8.76 6.14
C GLY A 108 -9.42 -10.07 5.90
N MET A 109 -10.23 -10.46 6.88
CA MET A 109 -11.11 -11.62 6.77
C MET A 109 -12.56 -11.16 6.56
N SER A 110 -13.23 -11.79 5.64
CA SER A 110 -14.65 -11.58 5.37
C SER A 110 -15.38 -12.91 5.27
N VAL A 111 -16.66 -12.90 5.59
CA VAL A 111 -17.56 -14.06 5.45
C VAL A 111 -18.58 -13.80 4.34
N ALA A 112 -19.19 -14.85 3.84
CA ALA A 112 -20.26 -14.73 2.85
C ALA A 112 -21.45 -13.93 3.42
N LYS A 113 -22.13 -13.17 2.56
CA LYS A 113 -23.37 -12.48 2.92
C LYS A 113 -24.40 -13.50 3.36
N GLY A 114 -25.07 -13.25 4.49
CA GLY A 114 -26.08 -14.13 5.07
C GLY A 114 -25.51 -15.19 6.04
N THR A 115 -24.21 -15.17 6.34
CA THR A 115 -23.65 -15.99 7.41
C THR A 115 -24.37 -15.67 8.73
N PRO A 116 -24.89 -16.67 9.47
CA PRO A 116 -25.58 -16.44 10.73
C PRO A 116 -24.72 -15.70 11.75
N GLN A 117 -25.29 -14.71 12.44
CA GLN A 117 -24.56 -13.83 13.37
C GLN A 117 -23.76 -14.59 14.42
N PRO A 118 -24.24 -15.68 15.06
CA PRO A 118 -23.44 -16.44 16.03
C PRO A 118 -22.15 -17.04 15.46
N ILE A 119 -22.14 -17.36 14.15
CA ILE A 119 -20.94 -17.84 13.46
C ILE A 119 -19.96 -16.67 13.25
N VAL A 120 -20.47 -15.51 12.82
CA VAL A 120 -19.66 -14.29 12.64
C VAL A 120 -19.00 -13.91 13.96
N ASP A 121 -19.76 -13.86 15.06
CA ASP A 121 -19.27 -13.49 16.39
C ASP A 121 -18.17 -14.45 16.88
N LYS A 122 -18.36 -15.75 16.65
CA LYS A 122 -17.35 -16.76 17.01
C LYS A 122 -16.04 -16.59 16.21
N LEU A 123 -16.15 -16.34 14.91
CA LEU A 123 -14.99 -16.10 14.04
C LEU A 123 -14.28 -14.80 14.41
N GLU A 124 -15.03 -13.73 14.65
CA GLU A 124 -14.47 -12.44 15.08
C GLU A 124 -13.74 -12.57 16.41
N ALA A 125 -14.32 -13.25 17.40
CA ALA A 125 -13.67 -13.49 18.68
C ALA A 125 -12.38 -14.30 18.54
N ALA A 126 -12.37 -15.35 17.71
CA ALA A 126 -11.20 -16.16 17.45
C ALA A 126 -10.10 -15.34 16.74
N PHE A 127 -10.46 -14.59 15.71
CA PHE A 127 -9.54 -13.71 14.98
C PHE A 127 -8.94 -12.64 15.91
N ARG A 128 -9.78 -11.96 16.69
CA ARG A 128 -9.34 -10.97 17.69
C ARG A 128 -8.33 -11.59 18.67
N LYS A 129 -8.63 -12.76 19.22
CA LYS A 129 -7.73 -13.48 20.15
C LYS A 129 -6.36 -13.72 19.53
N VAL A 130 -6.29 -14.15 18.27
CA VAL A 130 -5.04 -14.38 17.55
C VAL A 130 -4.30 -13.06 17.31
N MET A 131 -4.97 -12.06 16.75
CA MET A 131 -4.36 -10.80 16.35
C MET A 131 -3.87 -9.95 17.54
N THR A 132 -4.50 -10.11 18.71
CA THR A 132 -4.09 -9.41 19.94
C THR A 132 -3.07 -10.18 20.78
N SER A 133 -2.75 -11.42 20.41
CA SER A 133 -1.77 -12.21 21.14
C SER A 133 -0.36 -11.58 21.04
N PRO A 134 0.44 -11.61 22.13
CA PRO A 134 1.79 -11.05 22.11
C PRO A 134 2.68 -11.64 21.01
N GLN A 135 2.57 -12.96 20.80
CA GLN A 135 3.33 -13.67 19.76
C GLN A 135 3.02 -13.17 18.35
N THR A 136 1.71 -12.99 18.02
CA THR A 136 1.30 -12.49 16.70
C THR A 136 1.72 -11.03 16.51
N LYS A 137 1.54 -10.18 17.53
CA LYS A 137 1.97 -8.79 17.48
C LYS A 137 3.47 -8.69 17.22
N GLN A 138 4.29 -9.39 17.99
CA GLN A 138 5.73 -9.40 17.80
C GLN A 138 6.12 -9.87 16.39
N TRP A 139 5.50 -10.95 15.90
CA TRP A 139 5.79 -11.45 14.55
C TRP A 139 5.44 -10.42 13.47
N LEU A 140 4.28 -9.77 13.55
CA LEU A 140 3.84 -8.75 12.60
C LEU A 140 4.75 -7.51 12.64
N GLU A 141 5.15 -7.07 13.82
CA GLU A 141 6.09 -5.96 14.01
C GLU A 141 7.45 -6.25 13.34
N THR A 142 7.97 -7.48 13.46
CA THR A 142 9.22 -7.86 12.76
C THR A 142 9.12 -7.78 11.24
N LYS A 143 7.90 -7.80 10.70
CA LYS A 143 7.60 -7.64 9.27
C LYS A 143 7.17 -6.22 8.90
N GLY A 144 7.11 -5.31 9.88
CA GLY A 144 6.69 -3.93 9.69
C GLY A 144 5.19 -3.75 9.45
N PHE A 145 4.37 -4.75 9.78
CA PHE A 145 2.93 -4.61 9.72
C PHE A 145 2.40 -3.81 10.90
N VAL A 146 1.44 -2.94 10.61
CA VAL A 146 0.65 -2.23 11.62
C VAL A 146 -0.67 -2.98 11.78
N VAL A 147 -0.98 -3.35 13.00
CA VAL A 147 -2.25 -4.03 13.33
C VAL A 147 -3.19 -3.00 13.95
N PRO A 148 -4.21 -2.55 13.23
CA PRO A 148 -5.24 -1.69 13.82
C PRO A 148 -6.08 -2.49 14.82
N GLU A 149 -6.88 -1.78 15.60
CA GLU A 149 -7.85 -2.41 16.51
C GLU A 149 -8.76 -3.38 15.72
N PRO A 150 -8.73 -4.69 16.03
CA PRO A 150 -9.53 -5.65 15.28
C PRO A 150 -11.01 -5.53 15.63
N GLY A 151 -11.90 -5.57 14.61
CA GLY A 151 -13.34 -5.52 14.80
C GLY A 151 -14.09 -5.35 13.49
N GLY A 152 -15.29 -5.91 13.40
CA GLY A 152 -16.11 -5.89 12.19
C GLY A 152 -16.51 -4.48 11.76
N ALA A 153 -16.96 -3.63 12.68
CA ALA A 153 -17.42 -2.27 12.36
C ALA A 153 -16.28 -1.34 11.91
N PRO A 154 -15.12 -1.25 12.60
CA PRO A 154 -13.96 -0.51 12.10
C PRO A 154 -13.47 -1.02 10.74
N TYR A 155 -13.44 -2.34 10.55
CA TYR A 155 -13.03 -2.94 9.28
C TYR A 155 -14.00 -2.59 8.14
N ALA A 156 -15.29 -2.68 8.34
CA ALA A 156 -16.29 -2.32 7.34
C ALA A 156 -16.19 -0.86 6.92
N LYS A 157 -15.97 0.06 7.86
CA LYS A 157 -15.76 1.49 7.59
C LYS A 157 -14.48 1.71 6.78
N PHE A 158 -13.41 1.02 7.15
CA PHE A 158 -12.14 1.09 6.42
C PHE A 158 -12.30 0.59 4.98
N VAL A 159 -12.92 -0.59 4.77
CA VAL A 159 -13.17 -1.14 3.42
C VAL A 159 -13.99 -0.18 2.58
N ALA A 160 -15.03 0.45 3.15
CA ALA A 160 -15.84 1.42 2.42
C ALA A 160 -15.01 2.63 1.96
N SER A 161 -14.15 3.18 2.84
CA SER A 161 -13.26 4.29 2.47
C SER A 161 -12.23 3.91 1.40
N GLU A 162 -11.70 2.69 1.44
CA GLU A 162 -10.80 2.18 0.41
C GLU A 162 -11.51 2.03 -0.94
N ILE A 163 -12.74 1.50 -0.95
CA ILE A 163 -13.55 1.40 -2.17
C ILE A 163 -13.77 2.78 -2.80
N ASP A 164 -14.12 3.78 -2.00
CA ASP A 164 -14.35 5.15 -2.49
C ASP A 164 -13.06 5.76 -3.07
N LEU A 165 -11.95 5.64 -2.36
CA LEU A 165 -10.64 6.13 -2.80
C LEU A 165 -10.23 5.49 -4.12
N TRP A 166 -10.20 4.16 -4.17
CA TRP A 166 -9.71 3.45 -5.34
C TRP A 166 -10.65 3.54 -6.53
N THR A 167 -11.96 3.64 -6.30
CA THR A 167 -12.94 3.92 -7.37
C THR A 167 -12.63 5.27 -8.03
N LYS A 168 -12.30 6.29 -7.26
CA LYS A 168 -11.92 7.60 -7.77
C LYS A 168 -10.63 7.52 -8.59
N VAL A 169 -9.60 6.85 -8.08
CA VAL A 169 -8.30 6.68 -8.77
C VAL A 169 -8.50 5.93 -10.09
N ILE A 170 -9.22 4.80 -10.09
CA ILE A 170 -9.50 3.99 -11.29
C ILE A 170 -10.20 4.83 -12.36
N LYS A 171 -11.23 5.57 -11.99
CA LYS A 171 -11.97 6.43 -12.93
C LYS A 171 -11.09 7.54 -13.50
N THR A 172 -10.30 8.21 -12.66
CA THR A 172 -9.46 9.33 -13.07
C THR A 172 -8.28 8.90 -13.94
N ALA A 173 -7.67 7.75 -13.61
CA ALA A 173 -6.56 7.17 -14.37
C ALA A 173 -7.02 6.40 -15.62
N GLY A 174 -8.32 6.21 -15.82
CA GLY A 174 -8.85 5.46 -16.97
C GLY A 174 -8.50 3.98 -16.96
N ILE A 175 -8.27 3.40 -15.78
CA ILE A 175 -7.93 1.98 -15.64
C ILE A 175 -9.16 1.14 -16.00
N LYS A 176 -9.01 0.25 -16.99
CA LYS A 176 -10.07 -0.68 -17.39
C LYS A 176 -9.87 -2.01 -16.66
N PRO A 177 -10.95 -2.65 -16.18
CA PRO A 177 -10.87 -4.04 -15.73
C PRO A 177 -10.47 -4.94 -16.89
N GLU A 178 -9.63 -5.93 -16.60
CA GLU A 178 -9.30 -7.02 -17.52
C GLU A 178 -10.41 -8.09 -17.53
#